data_00d6e6d5d2d750bd282e2bc51c556310
#
_entry.id   00d6e6d5d2d750bd282e2bc51c556310
#
_cell.length_a   1.000
_cell.length_b   1.000
_cell.length_c   1.000
_cell.angle_alpha   90.00
_cell.angle_beta   90.00
_cell.angle_gamma   90.00
#
_symmetry.space_group_name_H-M   'P 1'
#
loop_
_entity.id
_entity.type
_entity.pdbx_description
1 polymer ?
#
loop_
_entity_poly.entity_id
_entity_poly.type
_entity_poly.pdbx_seq_one_letter_code
_entity_poly.pdbx_strand_id
1 'polypeptide(L)'
;MQMVSLVWLAMKASLFIRAAANIFFLIKLQHYRQRYVDLVVNDGVKEIFLKRNKVYNSMREYFNSKGYIEVETPILQSIAGGAAARPFITHHNALDIPLYMRIASELYLKRLIVGGFEGVYEIGKNFRNEGMDRTHNPEFTCMEIYVAYKDYNWMMKFTENMIEKICLDVNGTTEVQVGDNVINFKAPFKRVTMLDSIKEFTGYDLTGMNEEQIREVCKKLNMEIDDTMGKGKLIDEIFGEFCEGNYIQPTFITDYPIEMSPLTKKHRSNPDLTERFELMVNGKELCNAYSELNDPIDQLERFEEQMRLSEKGDDEAMIIDKDFVRALEYGMPPTSGMGIGMDRLVMLMTGQSTIQEVLFFPQMRPEKVIPKDAPAKFMELGIAEDWVPVIQKAGYNLVTDMKDVNPQKLHQDICGINKKYKLELANPTVDEVAGWIEKIK
;
A
#
# COMPACT_ATOMS: atom_id res chain seq x y z
N MET A 1 4.26 37.84 1.01
CA MET A 1 3.59 37.04 -0.02
C MET A 1 4.08 37.32 -1.45
N GLN A 2 4.25 38.56 -1.90
CA GLN A 2 4.70 38.89 -3.25
C GLN A 2 6.14 38.47 -3.58
N MET A 3 7.09 38.51 -2.65
CA MET A 3 8.49 38.10 -2.88
C MET A 3 8.64 36.58 -3.11
N VAL A 4 7.84 35.77 -2.43
CA VAL A 4 7.85 34.30 -2.60
C VAL A 4 7.32 33.93 -4.00
N SER A 5 6.35 34.67 -4.53
CA SER A 5 5.80 34.43 -5.88
C SER A 5 6.78 34.82 -7.00
N LEU A 6 7.58 35.87 -6.81
CA LEU A 6 8.60 36.31 -7.78
C LEU A 6 9.80 35.36 -7.85
N VAL A 7 10.26 34.86 -6.70
CA VAL A 7 11.31 33.82 -6.65
C VAL A 7 10.82 32.53 -7.29
N TRP A 8 9.56 32.19 -7.07
CA TRP A 8 8.91 31.01 -7.66
C TRP A 8 8.77 31.11 -9.19
N LEU A 9 8.41 32.33 -9.69
CA LEU A 9 8.34 32.63 -11.12
C LEU A 9 9.73 32.60 -11.79
N ALA A 10 10.74 33.13 -11.11
CA ALA A 10 12.13 33.12 -11.57
C ALA A 10 12.72 31.71 -11.59
N MET A 11 12.39 30.86 -10.61
CA MET A 11 12.78 29.45 -10.60
C MET A 11 12.08 28.65 -11.71
N LYS A 12 10.79 28.87 -11.94
CA LYS A 12 10.09 28.28 -13.12
C LYS A 12 10.75 28.72 -14.43
N ALA A 13 11.03 29.99 -14.61
CA ALA A 13 11.66 30.50 -15.82
C ALA A 13 13.10 29.99 -16.02
N SER A 14 13.90 29.89 -14.98
CA SER A 14 15.28 29.36 -15.03
C SER A 14 15.32 27.84 -15.33
N LEU A 15 14.38 27.07 -14.82
CA LEU A 15 14.21 25.65 -15.16
C LEU A 15 13.77 25.46 -16.61
N PHE A 16 12.89 26.33 -17.13
CA PHE A 16 12.42 26.27 -18.52
C PHE A 16 13.53 26.56 -19.54
N ILE A 17 14.47 27.45 -19.24
CA ILE A 17 15.52 27.86 -20.16
C ILE A 17 16.66 26.85 -20.32
N ARG A 18 16.93 26.05 -19.28
CA ARG A 18 18.00 25.02 -19.30
C ARG A 18 17.57 23.63 -19.79
N ALA A 19 16.31 23.42 -20.05
CA ALA A 19 15.77 22.07 -20.07
C ALA A 19 14.78 21.70 -21.17
N ALA A 20 14.55 22.56 -22.14
CA ALA A 20 13.39 22.43 -23.04
C ALA A 20 13.35 21.20 -23.96
N ALA A 21 14.42 20.47 -24.18
CA ALA A 21 14.41 19.32 -25.10
C ALA A 21 14.61 17.94 -24.44
N ASN A 22 15.36 17.84 -23.35
CA ASN A 22 15.72 16.54 -22.75
C ASN A 22 15.03 16.25 -21.40
N ILE A 23 14.49 17.25 -20.74
CA ILE A 23 13.93 17.13 -19.39
C ILE A 23 12.50 16.59 -19.42
N PHE A 24 11.68 16.91 -20.40
CA PHE A 24 10.29 16.42 -20.47
C PHE A 24 10.18 14.90 -20.48
N PHE A 25 11.13 14.19 -21.05
CA PHE A 25 11.12 12.73 -21.08
C PHE A 25 11.69 12.10 -19.79
N LEU A 26 12.68 12.73 -19.18
CA LEU A 26 13.28 12.30 -17.92
C LEU A 26 12.39 12.60 -16.71
N ILE A 27 11.66 13.71 -16.73
CA ILE A 27 10.74 14.14 -15.66
C ILE A 27 9.57 13.14 -15.52
N LYS A 28 9.02 12.64 -16.62
CA LYS A 28 7.92 11.65 -16.58
C LYS A 28 8.31 10.32 -15.92
N LEU A 29 9.59 9.94 -15.95
CA LEU A 29 10.11 8.69 -15.36
C LEU A 29 10.59 8.87 -13.91
N GLN A 30 10.75 10.10 -13.42
CA GLN A 30 11.33 10.39 -12.11
C GLN A 30 10.43 11.19 -11.17
N HIS A 31 9.16 11.45 -11.53
CA HIS A 31 8.32 12.35 -10.74
C HIS A 31 8.14 11.90 -9.28
N TYR A 32 8.03 10.60 -9.01
CA TYR A 32 7.94 10.11 -7.63
C TYR A 32 9.26 10.21 -6.87
N ARG A 33 10.41 10.05 -7.56
CA ARG A 33 11.74 10.16 -6.93
C ARG A 33 12.13 11.59 -6.62
N GLN A 34 11.69 12.51 -7.46
CA GLN A 34 11.95 13.95 -7.34
C GLN A 34 10.63 14.70 -7.12
N ARG A 35 9.85 14.28 -6.14
CA ARG A 35 8.54 14.87 -5.83
C ARG A 35 8.59 16.40 -5.67
N TYR A 36 9.70 16.94 -5.15
CA TYR A 36 9.89 18.39 -5.04
C TYR A 36 9.97 19.09 -6.39
N VAL A 37 10.48 18.44 -7.43
CA VAL A 37 10.44 18.94 -8.82
C VAL A 37 9.05 18.78 -9.39
N ASP A 38 8.43 17.61 -9.21
CA ASP A 38 7.07 17.28 -9.63
C ASP A 38 6.04 18.31 -9.13
N LEU A 39 6.11 18.68 -7.85
CA LEU A 39 5.28 19.73 -7.23
C LEU A 39 5.47 21.14 -7.86
N VAL A 40 6.61 21.38 -8.50
CA VAL A 40 6.91 22.68 -9.16
C VAL A 40 6.46 22.69 -10.60
N VAL A 41 6.66 21.59 -11.34
CA VAL A 41 6.52 21.57 -12.80
C VAL A 41 5.20 21.00 -13.29
N ASN A 42 4.54 20.13 -12.50
CA ASN A 42 3.30 19.48 -12.90
C ASN A 42 2.11 20.11 -12.17
N ASP A 43 1.24 20.77 -12.96
CA ASP A 43 0.00 21.32 -12.43
C ASP A 43 -0.92 20.18 -11.94
N GLY A 44 -1.65 20.44 -10.84
CA GLY A 44 -2.57 19.46 -10.23
C GLY A 44 -1.96 18.55 -9.15
N VAL A 45 -0.65 18.28 -9.19
CA VAL A 45 0.00 17.41 -8.18
C VAL A 45 -0.18 17.98 -6.76
N LYS A 46 -0.01 19.28 -6.58
CA LYS A 46 -0.19 19.93 -5.28
C LYS A 46 -1.62 19.82 -4.76
N GLU A 47 -2.61 19.85 -5.65
CA GLU A 47 -4.03 19.77 -5.31
C GLU A 47 -4.39 18.41 -4.68
N ILE A 48 -3.75 17.32 -5.12
CA ILE A 48 -3.93 15.99 -4.52
C ILE A 48 -3.57 16.03 -3.04
N PHE A 49 -2.45 16.64 -2.68
CA PHE A 49 -1.99 16.73 -1.30
C PHE A 49 -2.80 17.71 -0.45
N LEU A 50 -3.33 18.78 -1.06
CA LEU A 50 -4.28 19.67 -0.38
C LEU A 50 -5.60 18.94 -0.09
N LYS A 51 -6.12 18.14 -1.03
CA LYS A 51 -7.28 17.28 -0.81
C LYS A 51 -7.00 16.19 0.23
N ARG A 52 -5.80 15.56 0.21
CA ARG A 52 -5.36 14.63 1.26
C ARG A 52 -5.50 15.27 2.65
N ASN A 53 -4.99 16.48 2.83
CA ASN A 53 -5.11 17.20 4.10
C ASN A 53 -6.58 17.45 4.50
N LYS A 54 -7.45 17.79 3.53
CA LYS A 54 -8.89 17.94 3.80
C LYS A 54 -9.54 16.64 4.26
N VAL A 55 -9.19 15.49 3.65
CA VAL A 55 -9.68 14.16 4.09
C VAL A 55 -9.35 13.93 5.56
N TYR A 56 -8.10 14.17 5.97
CA TYR A 56 -7.67 13.99 7.37
C TYR A 56 -8.41 14.93 8.32
N ASN A 57 -8.56 16.19 7.96
CA ASN A 57 -9.25 17.17 8.79
C ASN A 57 -10.75 16.85 8.94
N SER A 58 -11.43 16.50 7.84
CA SER A 58 -12.85 16.11 7.86
C SER A 58 -13.09 14.88 8.73
N MET A 59 -12.20 13.87 8.66
CA MET A 59 -12.27 12.69 9.50
C MET A 59 -12.10 13.03 10.99
N ARG A 60 -11.07 13.83 11.34
CA ARG A 60 -10.86 14.29 12.72
C ARG A 60 -12.03 15.08 13.26
N GLU A 61 -12.57 16.01 12.47
CA GLU A 61 -13.77 16.76 12.83
C GLU A 61 -14.96 15.84 13.14
N TYR A 62 -15.15 14.80 12.29
CA TYR A 62 -16.22 13.84 12.48
C TYR A 62 -16.07 13.08 13.82
N PHE A 63 -14.89 12.58 14.14
CA PHE A 63 -14.63 11.86 15.39
C PHE A 63 -14.71 12.76 16.62
N ASN A 64 -14.06 13.93 16.57
CA ASN A 64 -14.05 14.90 17.66
C ASN A 64 -15.46 15.42 17.98
N SER A 65 -16.33 15.58 16.95
CA SER A 65 -17.73 15.97 17.14
C SER A 65 -18.57 14.94 17.93
N LYS A 66 -18.06 13.70 18.03
CA LYS A 66 -18.67 12.60 18.78
C LYS A 66 -18.00 12.37 20.16
N GLY A 67 -17.01 13.19 20.48
CA GLY A 67 -16.28 13.10 21.75
C GLY A 67 -15.19 12.01 21.77
N TYR A 68 -14.81 11.45 20.62
CA TYR A 68 -13.73 10.45 20.55
C TYR A 68 -12.37 11.13 20.60
N ILE A 69 -11.40 10.45 21.19
CA ILE A 69 -10.08 11.02 21.51
C ILE A 69 -9.03 10.46 20.56
N GLU A 70 -8.27 11.34 19.90
CA GLU A 70 -7.07 10.94 19.15
C GLU A 70 -5.96 10.57 20.13
N VAL A 71 -5.34 9.41 19.94
CA VAL A 71 -4.27 8.90 20.80
C VAL A 71 -3.09 8.45 19.95
N GLU A 72 -1.94 8.26 20.59
CA GLU A 72 -0.75 7.68 19.98
C GLU A 72 -0.35 6.43 20.76
N THR A 73 -0.09 5.34 20.05
CA THR A 73 0.36 4.06 20.61
C THR A 73 1.76 3.70 20.08
N PRO A 74 2.49 2.77 20.72
CA PRO A 74 3.86 2.46 20.33
C PRO A 74 3.99 1.96 18.88
N ILE A 75 4.91 2.58 18.13
CA ILE A 75 5.34 2.09 16.81
C ILE A 75 6.31 0.93 16.96
N LEU A 76 7.24 1.00 17.95
CA LEU A 76 8.16 -0.09 18.27
C LEU A 76 7.51 -0.97 19.34
N GLN A 77 7.24 -2.21 19.00
CA GLN A 77 6.52 -3.16 19.85
C GLN A 77 7.39 -4.37 20.17
N SER A 78 7.19 -4.97 21.35
CA SER A 78 7.89 -6.20 21.74
C SER A 78 7.32 -7.45 21.07
N ILE A 79 6.07 -7.37 20.60
CA ILE A 79 5.34 -8.44 19.91
C ILE A 79 4.61 -7.80 18.72
N ALA A 80 4.74 -8.37 17.54
CA ALA A 80 3.92 -8.00 16.40
C ALA A 80 2.54 -8.67 16.53
N GLY A 81 1.48 -7.88 16.44
CA GLY A 81 0.10 -8.41 16.58
C GLY A 81 -0.95 -7.41 16.07
N GLY A 82 -2.22 -7.83 16.06
CA GLY A 82 -3.37 -7.04 15.62
C GLY A 82 -3.67 -7.14 14.11
N ALA A 83 -2.86 -7.88 13.35
CA ALA A 83 -3.11 -8.20 11.95
C ALA A 83 -2.35 -9.46 11.54
N ALA A 84 -2.74 -10.09 10.45
CA ALA A 84 -1.95 -11.10 9.76
C ALA A 84 -1.06 -10.38 8.74
N ALA A 85 0.22 -10.21 9.06
CA ALA A 85 1.19 -9.53 8.20
C ALA A 85 2.62 -9.77 8.68
N ARG A 86 3.58 -9.73 7.76
CA ARG A 86 5.00 -9.89 8.08
C ARG A 86 5.60 -8.57 8.61
N PRO A 87 6.17 -8.55 9.84
CA PRO A 87 6.73 -7.33 10.44
C PRO A 87 8.13 -6.99 9.91
N PHE A 88 8.51 -5.70 9.99
CA PHE A 88 9.92 -5.30 10.01
C PHE A 88 10.48 -5.50 11.42
N ILE A 89 11.65 -6.10 11.52
CA ILE A 89 12.34 -6.39 12.78
C ILE A 89 13.52 -5.43 12.92
N THR A 90 13.67 -4.84 14.11
CA THR A 90 14.80 -4.00 14.48
C THR A 90 15.41 -4.45 15.82
N HIS A 91 16.51 -3.84 16.26
CA HIS A 91 17.20 -4.20 17.48
C HIS A 91 17.36 -2.98 18.41
N HIS A 92 17.00 -3.15 19.69
CA HIS A 92 17.20 -2.15 20.72
C HIS A 92 18.58 -2.36 21.39
N ASN A 93 19.56 -1.58 21.00
CA ASN A 93 20.98 -1.79 21.41
C ASN A 93 21.18 -1.76 22.93
N ALA A 94 20.52 -0.87 23.67
CA ALA A 94 20.73 -0.73 25.10
C ALA A 94 20.13 -1.87 25.94
N LEU A 95 19.05 -2.50 25.43
CA LEU A 95 18.38 -3.63 26.10
C LEU A 95 18.77 -4.98 25.51
N ASP A 96 19.48 -4.97 24.38
CA ASP A 96 19.87 -6.17 23.63
C ASP A 96 18.68 -7.10 23.30
N ILE A 97 17.58 -6.49 22.80
CA ILE A 97 16.34 -7.21 22.47
C ILE A 97 15.86 -6.86 21.05
N PRO A 98 15.22 -7.80 20.34
CA PRO A 98 14.49 -7.48 19.11
C PRO A 98 13.25 -6.64 19.42
N LEU A 99 12.93 -5.72 18.53
CA LEU A 99 11.65 -5.00 18.49
C LEU A 99 11.06 -5.11 17.09
N TYR A 100 9.75 -5.01 17.02
CA TYR A 100 8.98 -5.08 15.79
C TYR A 100 8.37 -3.72 15.48
N MET A 101 8.47 -3.28 14.23
CA MET A 101 7.65 -2.14 13.79
C MET A 101 6.20 -2.61 13.68
N ARG A 102 5.27 -1.84 14.25
CA ARG A 102 3.86 -2.25 14.33
C ARG A 102 3.25 -2.52 12.96
N ILE A 103 2.47 -3.59 12.87
CA ILE A 103 1.66 -3.95 11.70
C ILE A 103 0.22 -3.44 11.83
N ALA A 104 -0.23 -3.15 13.07
CA ALA A 104 -1.52 -2.58 13.45
C ALA A 104 -1.41 -1.89 14.82
N SER A 105 -2.33 -0.96 15.14
CA SER A 105 -2.46 -0.33 16.46
C SER A 105 -3.53 -1.00 17.36
N GLU A 106 -4.28 -1.93 16.83
CA GLU A 106 -5.47 -2.58 17.37
C GLU A 106 -5.34 -2.99 18.85
N LEU A 107 -4.35 -3.84 19.19
CA LEU A 107 -4.25 -4.40 20.53
C LEU A 107 -3.99 -3.35 21.61
N TYR A 108 -3.31 -2.26 21.27
CA TYR A 108 -3.08 -1.14 22.18
C TYR A 108 -4.33 -0.27 22.33
N LEU A 109 -5.07 -0.02 21.26
CA LEU A 109 -6.31 0.75 21.32
C LEU A 109 -7.40 0.02 22.09
N LYS A 110 -7.50 -1.30 21.96
CA LYS A 110 -8.39 -2.14 22.80
C LYS A 110 -8.04 -2.07 24.29
N ARG A 111 -6.74 -2.01 24.64
CA ARG A 111 -6.31 -1.81 26.03
C ARG A 111 -6.76 -0.45 26.60
N LEU A 112 -6.85 0.59 25.77
CA LEU A 112 -7.40 1.88 26.20
C LEU A 112 -8.90 1.81 26.46
N ILE A 113 -9.66 1.00 25.70
CA ILE A 113 -11.06 0.71 25.95
C ILE A 113 -11.22 -0.03 27.29
N VAL A 114 -10.36 -1.03 27.59
CA VAL A 114 -10.30 -1.68 28.91
C VAL A 114 -10.01 -0.66 30.01
N GLY A 115 -9.17 0.36 29.72
CA GLY A 115 -8.85 1.48 30.61
C GLY A 115 -10.00 2.46 30.85
N GLY A 116 -11.17 2.27 30.20
CA GLY A 116 -12.40 3.04 30.45
C GLY A 116 -12.65 4.19 29.46
N PHE A 117 -11.90 4.31 28.36
CA PHE A 117 -12.24 5.27 27.32
C PHE A 117 -13.48 4.79 26.54
N GLU A 118 -14.42 5.69 26.26
CA GLU A 118 -15.63 5.39 25.50
C GLU A 118 -15.38 5.27 23.99
N GLY A 119 -14.39 6.03 23.46
CA GLY A 119 -13.98 5.97 22.08
C GLY A 119 -12.61 6.58 21.86
N VAL A 120 -11.73 5.83 21.22
CA VAL A 120 -10.36 6.24 20.91
C VAL A 120 -10.07 5.97 19.45
N TYR A 121 -9.26 6.83 18.81
CA TYR A 121 -8.78 6.58 17.45
C TYR A 121 -7.32 7.03 17.31
N GLU A 122 -6.65 6.41 16.35
CA GLU A 122 -5.29 6.79 15.95
C GLU A 122 -5.20 6.86 14.43
N ILE A 123 -4.58 7.93 13.91
CA ILE A 123 -4.20 8.03 12.50
C ILE A 123 -2.67 7.97 12.45
N GLY A 124 -2.14 6.82 12.11
CA GLY A 124 -0.71 6.55 12.22
C GLY A 124 -0.14 5.68 11.12
N LYS A 125 1.18 5.54 11.13
CA LYS A 125 1.91 4.65 10.23
C LYS A 125 1.91 3.23 10.74
N ASN A 126 1.57 2.29 9.85
CA ASN A 126 1.79 0.87 10.02
C ASN A 126 2.81 0.38 8.98
N PHE A 127 3.47 -0.73 9.27
CA PHE A 127 4.61 -1.23 8.51
C PHE A 127 4.43 -2.72 8.24
N ARG A 128 4.41 -3.12 6.95
CA ARG A 128 4.30 -4.51 6.53
C ARG A 128 5.43 -4.83 5.56
N ASN A 129 6.23 -5.84 5.89
CA ASN A 129 7.39 -6.24 5.10
C ASN A 129 6.98 -7.16 3.95
N GLU A 130 6.20 -6.61 3.04
CA GLU A 130 5.56 -7.28 1.92
C GLU A 130 5.91 -6.59 0.60
N GLY A 131 5.31 -7.06 -0.49
CA GLY A 131 5.52 -6.50 -1.83
C GLY A 131 5.02 -5.05 -1.98
N MET A 132 5.54 -4.38 -3.00
CA MET A 132 5.11 -3.04 -3.41
C MET A 132 4.45 -3.12 -4.77
N ASP A 133 3.24 -2.56 -4.87
CA ASP A 133 2.50 -2.46 -6.13
C ASP A 133 1.77 -1.11 -6.27
N ARG A 134 0.73 -1.06 -7.09
CA ARG A 134 -0.07 0.16 -7.31
C ARG A 134 -0.92 0.56 -6.10
N THR A 135 -1.21 -0.36 -5.20
CA THR A 135 -2.14 -0.20 -4.07
C THR A 135 -1.48 -0.46 -2.72
N HIS A 136 -0.24 -0.98 -2.71
CA HIS A 136 0.50 -1.34 -1.51
C HIS A 136 1.85 -0.61 -1.43
N ASN A 137 2.15 -0.11 -0.23
CA ASN A 137 3.44 0.47 0.15
C ASN A 137 3.83 -0.09 1.53
N PRO A 138 5.09 -0.51 1.75
CA PRO A 138 5.50 -1.15 3.01
C PRO A 138 5.26 -0.29 4.26
N GLU A 139 5.29 1.02 4.09
CA GLU A 139 4.91 2.02 5.08
C GLU A 139 3.66 2.74 4.58
N PHE A 140 2.54 2.57 5.26
CA PHE A 140 1.26 3.17 4.88
C PHE A 140 0.58 3.82 6.08
N THR A 141 -0.37 4.72 5.84
CA THR A 141 -1.15 5.33 6.91
C THR A 141 -2.48 4.58 7.06
N CYS A 142 -2.74 4.16 8.30
CA CYS A 142 -4.01 3.59 8.70
C CYS A 142 -4.69 4.51 9.72
N MET A 143 -5.99 4.60 9.69
CA MET A 143 -6.81 5.10 10.78
C MET A 143 -7.47 3.91 11.44
N GLU A 144 -7.32 3.77 12.76
CA GLU A 144 -8.05 2.78 13.56
C GLU A 144 -8.86 3.48 14.64
N ILE A 145 -10.11 3.03 14.84
CA ILE A 145 -11.04 3.56 15.84
C ILE A 145 -11.73 2.43 16.57
N TYR A 146 -11.87 2.56 17.89
CA TYR A 146 -12.56 1.60 18.76
C TYR A 146 -13.57 2.36 19.63
N VAL A 147 -14.82 1.90 19.65
CA VAL A 147 -15.92 2.55 20.37
C VAL A 147 -16.66 1.53 21.23
N ALA A 148 -16.67 1.80 22.55
CA ALA A 148 -17.36 0.99 23.54
C ALA A 148 -18.88 1.04 23.37
N TYR A 149 -19.56 -0.07 23.74
CA TYR A 149 -21.02 -0.23 23.70
C TYR A 149 -21.61 -0.08 22.29
N LYS A 150 -20.83 -0.43 21.26
CA LYS A 150 -21.23 -0.47 19.85
C LYS A 150 -20.98 -1.85 19.27
N ASP A 151 -21.64 -2.14 18.15
CA ASP A 151 -21.46 -3.36 17.36
C ASP A 151 -21.20 -3.03 15.87
N TYR A 152 -20.93 -4.05 15.08
CA TYR A 152 -20.60 -3.91 13.67
C TYR A 152 -21.75 -3.29 12.84
N ASN A 153 -23.02 -3.47 13.25
CA ASN A 153 -24.16 -2.83 12.57
C ASN A 153 -24.17 -1.33 12.76
N TRP A 154 -23.83 -0.87 13.99
CA TRP A 154 -23.64 0.54 14.27
C TRP A 154 -22.44 1.09 13.48
N MET A 155 -21.34 0.31 13.43
CA MET A 155 -20.13 0.72 12.74
C MET A 155 -20.33 0.87 11.23
N MET A 156 -21.13 0.01 10.58
CA MET A 156 -21.52 0.20 9.16
C MET A 156 -22.18 1.56 8.94
N LYS A 157 -23.17 1.94 9.77
CA LYS A 157 -23.84 3.26 9.67
C LYS A 157 -22.91 4.42 9.96
N PHE A 158 -21.99 4.22 10.91
CA PHE A 158 -20.97 5.22 11.25
C PHE A 158 -20.04 5.45 10.07
N THR A 159 -19.57 4.38 9.43
CA THR A 159 -18.66 4.39 8.29
C THR A 159 -19.28 5.06 7.06
N GLU A 160 -20.49 4.66 6.66
CA GLU A 160 -21.16 5.24 5.49
C GLU A 160 -21.41 6.74 5.66
N ASN A 161 -21.85 7.20 6.84
CA ASN A 161 -22.07 8.63 7.13
C ASN A 161 -20.75 9.42 7.16
N MET A 162 -19.68 8.84 7.70
CA MET A 162 -18.36 9.45 7.73
C MET A 162 -17.79 9.63 6.32
N ILE A 163 -17.86 8.59 5.48
CA ILE A 163 -17.31 8.62 4.11
C ILE A 163 -18.11 9.60 3.25
N GLU A 164 -19.45 9.61 3.35
CA GLU A 164 -20.30 10.60 2.67
C GLU A 164 -19.91 12.03 3.06
N LYS A 165 -19.75 12.31 4.38
CA LYS A 165 -19.31 13.62 4.86
C LYS A 165 -17.94 14.00 4.29
N ILE A 166 -16.96 13.10 4.35
CA ILE A 166 -15.62 13.36 3.81
C ILE A 166 -15.69 13.68 2.32
N CYS A 167 -16.46 12.92 1.56
CA CYS A 167 -16.62 13.15 0.12
C CYS A 167 -17.22 14.54 -0.17
N LEU A 168 -18.24 14.94 0.56
CA LEU A 168 -18.88 16.27 0.45
C LEU A 168 -17.88 17.38 0.81
N ASP A 169 -17.15 17.25 1.92
CA ASP A 169 -16.20 18.26 2.38
C ASP A 169 -15.02 18.45 1.40
N VAL A 170 -14.58 17.37 0.77
CA VAL A 170 -13.41 17.37 -0.13
C VAL A 170 -13.77 17.78 -1.54
N ASN A 171 -14.89 17.27 -2.07
CA ASN A 171 -15.26 17.38 -3.48
C ASN A 171 -16.53 18.20 -3.73
N GLY A 172 -17.33 18.52 -2.69
CA GLY A 172 -18.62 19.24 -2.82
C GLY A 172 -19.75 18.39 -3.42
N THR A 173 -19.51 17.09 -3.64
CA THR A 173 -20.45 16.12 -4.20
C THR A 173 -20.19 14.75 -3.58
N THR A 174 -21.17 13.83 -3.68
CA THR A 174 -20.99 12.43 -3.28
C THR A 174 -20.44 11.56 -4.40
N GLU A 175 -20.30 12.08 -5.61
CA GLU A 175 -19.80 11.35 -6.78
C GLU A 175 -18.35 11.72 -7.09
N VAL A 176 -17.52 10.70 -7.30
CA VAL A 176 -16.11 10.88 -7.65
C VAL A 176 -15.76 9.99 -8.84
N GLN A 177 -15.09 10.58 -9.83
CA GLN A 177 -14.53 9.83 -10.96
C GLN A 177 -13.20 9.17 -10.52
N VAL A 178 -13.12 7.84 -10.63
CA VAL A 178 -11.91 7.06 -10.37
C VAL A 178 -11.62 6.17 -11.57
N GLY A 179 -10.64 6.52 -12.39
CA GLY A 179 -10.44 5.88 -13.69
C GLY A 179 -11.68 6.02 -14.57
N ASP A 180 -12.19 4.89 -15.07
CA ASP A 180 -13.40 4.85 -15.92
C ASP A 180 -14.71 4.77 -15.11
N ASN A 181 -14.63 4.63 -13.78
CA ASN A 181 -15.78 4.45 -12.91
C ASN A 181 -16.19 5.75 -12.22
N VAL A 182 -17.51 6.03 -12.16
CA VAL A 182 -18.09 7.02 -11.27
C VAL A 182 -18.57 6.30 -10.00
N ILE A 183 -18.00 6.67 -8.86
CA ILE A 183 -18.32 6.07 -7.57
C ILE A 183 -19.18 7.04 -6.77
N ASN A 184 -20.33 6.57 -6.29
CA ASN A 184 -21.25 7.36 -5.49
C ASN A 184 -21.16 6.96 -4.01
N PHE A 185 -20.67 7.88 -3.18
CA PHE A 185 -20.51 7.70 -1.73
C PHE A 185 -21.74 8.14 -0.91
N LYS A 186 -22.91 8.27 -1.55
CA LYS A 186 -24.16 8.60 -0.84
C LYS A 186 -24.66 7.39 -0.05
N ALA A 187 -24.85 7.57 1.26
CA ALA A 187 -25.44 6.55 2.13
C ALA A 187 -26.94 6.31 1.80
N PRO A 188 -27.48 5.10 2.06
CA PRO A 188 -26.83 3.92 2.60
C PRO A 188 -26.08 3.09 1.54
N PHE A 189 -25.00 2.40 1.93
CA PHE A 189 -24.28 1.49 1.05
C PHE A 189 -24.94 0.11 1.00
N LYS A 190 -24.72 -0.64 -0.09
CA LYS A 190 -25.20 -2.03 -0.24
C LYS A 190 -24.56 -2.94 0.82
N ARG A 191 -25.25 -3.96 1.29
CA ARG A 191 -24.79 -5.00 2.20
C ARG A 191 -25.04 -6.36 1.60
N VAL A 192 -24.00 -7.22 1.59
CA VAL A 192 -24.03 -8.58 1.05
C VAL A 192 -23.22 -9.46 1.99
N THR A 193 -23.68 -10.68 2.32
CA THR A 193 -22.84 -11.62 3.07
C THR A 193 -21.75 -12.19 2.18
N MET A 194 -20.63 -12.59 2.76
CA MET A 194 -19.51 -13.19 2.02
C MET A 194 -19.96 -14.45 1.26
N LEU A 195 -20.72 -15.31 1.90
CA LEU A 195 -21.18 -16.55 1.28
C LEU A 195 -22.22 -16.30 0.18
N ASP A 196 -23.11 -15.33 0.35
CA ASP A 196 -24.06 -14.93 -0.72
C ASP A 196 -23.32 -14.32 -1.93
N SER A 197 -22.26 -13.53 -1.68
CA SER A 197 -21.40 -13.00 -2.73
C SER A 197 -20.75 -14.13 -3.54
N ILE A 198 -20.14 -15.09 -2.87
CA ILE A 198 -19.52 -16.25 -3.53
C ILE A 198 -20.56 -17.01 -4.35
N LYS A 199 -21.74 -17.25 -3.79
CA LYS A 199 -22.82 -17.93 -4.49
C LYS A 199 -23.29 -17.14 -5.72
N GLU A 200 -23.41 -15.81 -5.62
CA GLU A 200 -23.82 -14.94 -6.74
C GLU A 200 -22.83 -15.03 -7.91
N PHE A 201 -21.53 -14.96 -7.66
CA PHE A 201 -20.52 -14.86 -8.71
C PHE A 201 -19.96 -16.21 -9.20
N THR A 202 -20.00 -17.26 -8.36
CA THR A 202 -19.45 -18.58 -8.73
C THR A 202 -20.53 -19.63 -9.01
N GLY A 203 -21.77 -19.41 -8.52
CA GLY A 203 -22.85 -20.40 -8.55
C GLY A 203 -22.76 -21.48 -7.45
N TYR A 204 -21.71 -21.46 -6.61
CA TYR A 204 -21.53 -22.42 -5.52
C TYR A 204 -21.96 -21.85 -4.17
N ASP A 205 -22.82 -22.60 -3.47
CA ASP A 205 -23.22 -22.29 -2.09
C ASP A 205 -22.31 -23.02 -1.13
N LEU A 206 -21.43 -22.28 -0.44
CA LEU A 206 -20.46 -22.87 0.50
C LEU A 206 -21.02 -23.05 1.91
N THR A 207 -22.29 -22.71 2.15
CA THR A 207 -22.92 -22.79 3.47
C THR A 207 -22.86 -24.23 4.02
N GLY A 208 -22.26 -24.38 5.20
CA GLY A 208 -22.14 -25.68 5.88
C GLY A 208 -21.14 -26.67 5.26
N MET A 209 -20.40 -26.27 4.22
CA MET A 209 -19.36 -27.11 3.65
C MET A 209 -18.15 -27.24 4.57
N ASN A 210 -17.56 -28.45 4.61
CA ASN A 210 -16.27 -28.69 5.24
C ASN A 210 -15.10 -28.33 4.28
N GLU A 211 -13.87 -28.40 4.78
CA GLU A 211 -12.68 -28.05 4.00
C GLU A 211 -12.54 -28.87 2.71
N GLU A 212 -12.75 -30.20 2.78
CA GLU A 212 -12.64 -31.09 1.61
C GLU A 212 -13.63 -30.72 0.51
N GLN A 213 -14.87 -30.42 0.88
CA GLN A 213 -15.90 -29.99 -0.06
C GLN A 213 -15.55 -28.66 -0.73
N ILE A 214 -14.97 -27.71 0.02
CA ILE A 214 -14.52 -26.42 -0.53
C ILE A 214 -13.33 -26.63 -1.47
N ARG A 215 -12.37 -27.50 -1.13
CA ARG A 215 -11.27 -27.90 -2.03
C ARG A 215 -11.78 -28.44 -3.36
N GLU A 216 -12.85 -29.24 -3.33
CA GLU A 216 -13.48 -29.72 -4.58
C GLU A 216 -14.16 -28.60 -5.38
N VAL A 217 -14.71 -27.57 -4.71
CA VAL A 217 -15.21 -26.36 -5.40
C VAL A 217 -14.06 -25.59 -6.05
N CYS A 218 -12.95 -25.37 -5.34
CA CYS A 218 -11.76 -24.71 -5.90
C CYS A 218 -11.23 -25.42 -7.16
N LYS A 219 -11.17 -26.76 -7.13
CA LYS A 219 -10.79 -27.56 -8.31
C LYS A 219 -11.75 -27.36 -9.50
N LYS A 220 -13.06 -27.32 -9.23
CA LYS A 220 -14.06 -27.07 -10.28
C LYS A 220 -13.98 -25.65 -10.85
N LEU A 221 -13.53 -24.69 -10.05
CA LEU A 221 -13.28 -23.31 -10.44
C LEU A 221 -11.89 -23.14 -11.14
N ASN A 222 -11.09 -24.21 -11.25
CA ASN A 222 -9.72 -24.23 -11.78
C ASN A 222 -8.74 -23.33 -11.01
N MET A 223 -8.91 -23.20 -9.70
CA MET A 223 -8.02 -22.44 -8.83
C MET A 223 -6.77 -23.22 -8.48
N GLU A 224 -5.64 -22.53 -8.39
CA GLU A 224 -4.41 -23.08 -7.82
C GLU A 224 -4.48 -23.00 -6.30
N ILE A 225 -4.54 -24.16 -5.64
CA ILE A 225 -4.58 -24.28 -4.17
C ILE A 225 -3.47 -25.21 -3.70
N ASP A 226 -2.90 -24.95 -2.53
CA ASP A 226 -1.94 -25.83 -1.90
C ASP A 226 -2.52 -26.55 -0.66
N ASP A 227 -1.81 -27.55 -0.17
CA ASP A 227 -2.27 -28.40 0.93
C ASP A 227 -2.22 -27.70 2.31
N THR A 228 -1.55 -26.55 2.40
CA THR A 228 -1.42 -25.75 3.65
C THR A 228 -2.63 -24.85 3.90
N MET A 229 -3.42 -24.57 2.85
CA MET A 229 -4.59 -23.71 2.93
C MET A 229 -5.71 -24.40 3.72
N GLY A 230 -6.08 -23.86 4.88
CA GLY A 230 -7.25 -24.28 5.64
C GLY A 230 -8.56 -23.72 5.05
N LYS A 231 -9.71 -24.15 5.61
CA LYS A 231 -11.05 -23.77 5.16
C LYS A 231 -11.22 -22.25 4.97
N GLY A 232 -10.81 -21.45 5.96
CA GLY A 232 -10.93 -19.98 5.89
C GLY A 232 -10.15 -19.40 4.71
N LYS A 233 -8.90 -19.82 4.52
CA LYS A 233 -8.06 -19.34 3.41
C LYS A 233 -8.62 -19.72 2.04
N LEU A 234 -9.17 -20.93 1.89
CA LEU A 234 -9.82 -21.36 0.65
C LEU A 234 -11.03 -20.49 0.29
N ILE A 235 -11.86 -20.12 1.29
CA ILE A 235 -13.01 -19.22 1.07
C ILE A 235 -12.52 -17.83 0.69
N ASP A 236 -11.46 -17.33 1.32
CA ASP A 236 -10.85 -16.03 1.03
C ASP A 236 -10.32 -15.95 -0.40
N GLU A 237 -9.59 -16.98 -0.85
CA GLU A 237 -9.09 -17.07 -2.22
C GLU A 237 -10.23 -17.09 -3.26
N ILE A 238 -11.31 -17.85 -3.01
CA ILE A 238 -12.50 -17.83 -3.88
C ILE A 238 -13.10 -16.43 -3.96
N PHE A 239 -13.25 -15.77 -2.81
CA PHE A 239 -13.81 -14.41 -2.78
C PHE A 239 -12.90 -13.42 -3.51
N GLY A 240 -11.59 -13.44 -3.26
CA GLY A 240 -10.61 -12.56 -3.89
C GLY A 240 -10.59 -12.70 -5.41
N GLU A 241 -10.60 -13.95 -5.93
CA GLU A 241 -10.50 -14.20 -7.36
C GLU A 241 -11.80 -13.92 -8.12
N PHE A 242 -12.96 -14.27 -7.56
CA PHE A 242 -14.23 -14.22 -8.30
C PHE A 242 -15.17 -13.08 -7.89
N CYS A 243 -15.04 -12.53 -6.68
CA CYS A 243 -16.03 -11.59 -6.15
C CYS A 243 -15.50 -10.17 -5.98
N GLU A 244 -14.33 -9.97 -5.39
CA GLU A 244 -13.78 -8.68 -4.96
C GLU A 244 -13.82 -7.64 -6.08
N GLY A 245 -13.30 -7.98 -7.26
CA GLY A 245 -13.18 -7.09 -8.41
C GLY A 245 -14.51 -6.57 -8.97
N ASN A 246 -15.65 -7.20 -8.62
CA ASN A 246 -16.96 -6.82 -9.14
C ASN A 246 -17.64 -5.70 -8.33
N TYR A 247 -17.14 -5.40 -7.12
CA TYR A 247 -17.73 -4.37 -6.24
C TYR A 247 -17.18 -2.98 -6.56
N ILE A 248 -17.72 -2.35 -7.61
CA ILE A 248 -17.35 -0.98 -8.01
C ILE A 248 -17.94 0.05 -7.07
N GLN A 249 -19.24 -0.04 -6.77
CA GLN A 249 -19.91 0.85 -5.83
C GLN A 249 -19.67 0.43 -4.38
N PRO A 250 -19.65 1.36 -3.41
CA PRO A 250 -19.43 1.03 -2.00
C PRO A 250 -20.40 -0.06 -1.53
N THR A 251 -19.84 -1.21 -1.13
CA THR A 251 -20.60 -2.38 -0.69
C THR A 251 -19.95 -3.00 0.54
N PHE A 252 -20.70 -3.15 1.61
CA PHE A 252 -20.29 -3.91 2.78
C PHE A 252 -20.42 -5.40 2.49
N ILE A 253 -19.31 -6.13 2.59
CA ILE A 253 -19.30 -7.58 2.65
C ILE A 253 -19.31 -7.98 4.11
N THR A 254 -20.28 -8.77 4.54
CA THR A 254 -20.54 -9.06 5.95
C THR A 254 -20.43 -10.55 6.25
N ASP A 255 -20.37 -10.88 7.55
CA ASP A 255 -20.57 -12.22 8.09
C ASP A 255 -19.49 -13.20 7.59
N TYR A 256 -18.23 -12.86 7.85
CA TYR A 256 -17.06 -13.64 7.50
C TYR A 256 -16.97 -14.94 8.31
N PRO A 257 -16.45 -16.03 7.74
CA PRO A 257 -16.16 -17.25 8.47
C PRO A 257 -15.25 -17.01 9.67
N ILE A 258 -15.48 -17.80 10.73
CA ILE A 258 -14.78 -17.65 12.00
C ILE A 258 -13.28 -17.88 11.88
N GLU A 259 -12.86 -18.78 10.99
CA GLU A 259 -11.48 -19.16 10.76
C GLU A 259 -10.63 -18.00 10.20
N MET A 260 -11.29 -17.00 9.56
CA MET A 260 -10.63 -15.83 8.97
C MET A 260 -10.51 -14.64 9.92
N SER A 261 -11.01 -14.75 11.16
CA SER A 261 -11.26 -13.56 11.98
C SER A 261 -10.88 -13.79 13.46
N PRO A 262 -9.57 -13.91 13.78
CA PRO A 262 -9.11 -14.33 15.12
C PRO A 262 -9.40 -13.31 16.23
N LEU A 263 -9.66 -12.04 15.92
CA LEU A 263 -9.92 -10.96 16.89
C LEU A 263 -11.39 -10.53 16.95
N THR A 264 -12.26 -11.23 16.19
CA THR A 264 -13.66 -10.85 15.97
C THR A 264 -14.61 -11.72 16.79
N LYS A 265 -15.65 -11.11 17.30
CA LYS A 265 -16.72 -11.79 18.03
C LYS A 265 -17.51 -12.72 17.13
N LYS A 266 -17.88 -13.90 17.62
CA LYS A 266 -18.80 -14.83 16.96
C LYS A 266 -20.12 -14.12 16.63
N HIS A 267 -20.66 -14.41 15.46
CA HIS A 267 -21.95 -13.88 15.05
C HIS A 267 -23.07 -14.40 15.98
N ARG A 268 -23.97 -13.48 16.41
CA ARG A 268 -25.02 -13.73 17.43
C ARG A 268 -26.01 -14.83 17.05
N SER A 269 -26.19 -15.13 15.76
CA SER A 269 -27.16 -16.11 15.25
C SER A 269 -26.50 -17.34 14.63
N ASN A 270 -25.22 -17.30 14.29
CA ASN A 270 -24.50 -18.41 13.65
C ASN A 270 -23.05 -18.46 14.15
N PRO A 271 -22.69 -19.44 15.00
CA PRO A 271 -21.35 -19.50 15.60
C PRO A 271 -20.22 -19.80 14.61
N ASP A 272 -20.52 -20.26 13.38
CA ASP A 272 -19.53 -20.51 12.33
C ASP A 272 -19.12 -19.21 11.60
N LEU A 273 -19.81 -18.11 11.87
CA LEU A 273 -19.57 -16.80 11.31
C LEU A 273 -19.13 -15.81 12.38
N THR A 274 -18.70 -14.63 11.94
CA THR A 274 -18.30 -13.52 12.81
C THR A 274 -19.06 -12.24 12.47
N GLU A 275 -19.23 -11.35 13.46
CA GLU A 275 -19.76 -10.01 13.28
C GLU A 275 -18.69 -9.08 12.68
N ARG A 276 -18.33 -9.33 11.42
CA ARG A 276 -17.31 -8.60 10.65
C ARG A 276 -17.87 -8.09 9.36
N PHE A 277 -17.37 -6.95 8.91
CA PHE A 277 -17.54 -6.49 7.55
C PHE A 277 -16.25 -5.92 6.97
N GLU A 278 -16.13 -5.98 5.67
CA GLU A 278 -15.21 -5.17 4.88
C GLU A 278 -16.00 -4.29 3.93
N LEU A 279 -15.53 -3.06 3.69
CA LEU A 279 -16.11 -2.16 2.71
C LEU A 279 -15.32 -2.26 1.41
N MET A 280 -15.95 -2.83 0.39
CA MET A 280 -15.40 -2.89 -0.96
C MET A 280 -15.79 -1.64 -1.74
N VAL A 281 -14.82 -1.01 -2.40
CA VAL A 281 -15.01 0.15 -3.28
C VAL A 281 -14.03 0.05 -4.45
N ASN A 282 -14.54 0.17 -5.66
CA ASN A 282 -13.76 0.10 -6.90
C ASN A 282 -12.89 -1.17 -7.01
N GLY A 283 -13.47 -2.30 -6.60
CA GLY A 283 -12.85 -3.62 -6.65
C GLY A 283 -11.72 -3.81 -5.62
N LYS A 284 -11.72 -3.05 -4.52
CA LYS A 284 -10.70 -3.14 -3.45
C LYS A 284 -11.30 -2.87 -2.07
N GLU A 285 -10.75 -3.56 -1.07
CA GLU A 285 -11.02 -3.27 0.33
C GLU A 285 -10.56 -1.86 0.70
N LEU A 286 -11.48 -1.08 1.30
CA LEU A 286 -11.20 0.23 1.87
C LEU A 286 -11.07 0.19 3.38
N CYS A 287 -11.94 -0.53 4.07
CA CYS A 287 -11.90 -0.69 5.52
C CYS A 287 -12.34 -2.09 5.94
N ASN A 288 -11.89 -2.48 7.13
CA ASN A 288 -12.25 -3.71 7.83
C ASN A 288 -12.72 -3.34 9.24
N ALA A 289 -13.84 -3.90 9.67
CA ALA A 289 -14.44 -3.59 10.96
C ALA A 289 -15.26 -4.75 11.51
N TYR A 290 -15.38 -4.80 12.84
CA TYR A 290 -16.12 -5.87 13.50
C TYR A 290 -16.58 -5.50 14.92
N SER A 291 -17.48 -6.34 15.46
CA SER A 291 -17.68 -6.43 16.90
C SER A 291 -16.48 -7.15 17.51
N GLU A 292 -15.83 -6.53 18.49
CA GLU A 292 -14.60 -7.03 19.07
C GLU A 292 -14.83 -8.29 19.92
N LEU A 293 -13.93 -9.26 19.76
CA LEU A 293 -13.87 -10.38 20.69
C LEU A 293 -13.40 -9.87 22.05
N ASN A 294 -14.24 -10.00 23.06
CA ASN A 294 -14.00 -9.52 24.41
C ASN A 294 -14.05 -10.62 25.48
N ASP A 295 -14.13 -11.88 25.07
CA ASP A 295 -14.00 -13.06 25.95
C ASP A 295 -12.53 -13.49 25.99
N PRO A 296 -11.83 -13.42 27.16
CA PRO A 296 -10.42 -13.77 27.24
C PRO A 296 -10.14 -15.25 26.97
N ILE A 297 -11.10 -16.15 27.23
CA ILE A 297 -10.94 -17.59 26.99
C ILE A 297 -11.00 -17.87 25.50
N ASP A 298 -12.06 -17.41 24.83
CA ASP A 298 -12.19 -17.55 23.35
C ASP A 298 -11.01 -16.86 22.62
N GLN A 299 -10.54 -15.71 23.12
CA GLN A 299 -9.40 -15.02 22.53
C GLN A 299 -8.09 -15.82 22.65
N LEU A 300 -7.86 -16.45 23.79
CA LEU A 300 -6.68 -17.30 23.98
C LEU A 300 -6.74 -18.52 23.06
N GLU A 301 -7.88 -19.19 22.95
CA GLU A 301 -8.10 -20.33 22.06
C GLU A 301 -7.82 -19.95 20.58
N ARG A 302 -8.26 -18.73 20.15
CA ARG A 302 -7.99 -18.22 18.81
C ARG A 302 -6.51 -17.95 18.56
N PHE A 303 -5.80 -17.38 19.53
CA PHE A 303 -4.36 -17.20 19.43
C PHE A 303 -3.58 -18.53 19.39
N GLU A 304 -4.01 -19.53 20.15
CA GLU A 304 -3.42 -20.87 20.11
C GLU A 304 -3.62 -21.54 18.73
N GLU A 305 -4.78 -21.33 18.11
CA GLU A 305 -5.02 -21.81 16.74
C GLU A 305 -4.11 -21.09 15.72
N GLN A 306 -3.93 -19.77 15.84
CA GLN A 306 -2.98 -19.03 15.02
C GLN A 306 -1.53 -19.55 15.18
N MET A 307 -1.11 -19.88 16.39
CA MET A 307 0.20 -20.48 16.64
C MET A 307 0.37 -21.83 15.94
N ARG A 308 -0.69 -22.67 15.90
CA ARG A 308 -0.65 -23.93 15.15
C ARG A 308 -0.52 -23.73 13.65
N LEU A 309 -1.09 -22.65 13.10
CA LEU A 309 -0.90 -22.28 11.70
C LEU A 309 0.55 -21.82 11.44
N SER A 310 1.13 -21.03 12.34
CA SER A 310 2.54 -20.63 12.28
C SER A 310 3.48 -21.84 12.29
N GLU A 311 3.23 -22.84 13.14
CA GLU A 311 4.01 -24.09 13.19
C GLU A 311 3.94 -24.90 11.88
N LYS A 312 2.89 -24.71 11.09
CA LYS A 312 2.72 -25.31 9.75
C LYS A 312 3.36 -24.49 8.64
N GLY A 313 3.96 -23.34 8.96
CA GLY A 313 4.69 -22.50 8.01
C GLY A 313 3.95 -21.23 7.57
N ASP A 314 2.88 -20.84 8.25
CA ASP A 314 2.23 -19.55 8.02
C ASP A 314 3.01 -18.42 8.72
N ASP A 315 3.82 -17.70 7.97
CA ASP A 315 4.67 -16.60 8.46
C ASP A 315 3.87 -15.34 8.86
N GLU A 316 2.59 -15.28 8.53
CA GLU A 316 1.70 -14.15 8.81
C GLU A 316 0.80 -14.40 10.04
N ALA A 317 0.82 -15.63 10.59
CA ALA A 317 0.03 -15.98 11.75
C ALA A 317 0.42 -15.18 13.01
N MET A 318 -0.59 -14.79 13.80
CA MET A 318 -0.41 -13.94 14.97
C MET A 318 0.29 -14.67 16.12
N ILE A 319 1.18 -13.94 16.80
CA ILE A 319 1.84 -14.40 18.04
C ILE A 319 0.94 -14.09 19.25
N ILE A 320 0.94 -14.96 20.26
CA ILE A 320 0.15 -14.75 21.48
C ILE A 320 0.65 -13.54 22.27
N ASP A 321 -0.18 -12.51 22.39
CA ASP A 321 0.04 -11.38 23.32
C ASP A 321 -0.64 -11.68 24.66
N LYS A 322 0.12 -12.25 25.60
CA LYS A 322 -0.37 -12.61 26.93
C LYS A 322 -0.81 -11.40 27.76
N ASP A 323 -0.24 -10.23 27.51
CA ASP A 323 -0.64 -9.00 28.20
C ASP A 323 -1.97 -8.48 27.67
N PHE A 324 -2.25 -8.65 26.39
CA PHE A 324 -3.56 -8.36 25.84
C PHE A 324 -4.65 -9.30 26.39
N VAL A 325 -4.37 -10.61 26.47
CA VAL A 325 -5.32 -11.56 27.09
C VAL A 325 -5.60 -11.16 28.54
N ARG A 326 -4.56 -10.83 29.32
CA ARG A 326 -4.71 -10.33 30.69
C ARG A 326 -5.54 -9.04 30.75
N ALA A 327 -5.38 -8.12 29.79
CA ALA A 327 -6.21 -6.93 29.71
C ALA A 327 -7.70 -7.29 29.54
N LEU A 328 -8.03 -8.28 28.71
CA LEU A 328 -9.41 -8.76 28.55
C LEU A 328 -9.97 -9.38 29.84
N GLU A 329 -9.13 -10.02 30.67
CA GLU A 329 -9.55 -10.57 32.00
C GLU A 329 -10.00 -9.48 32.97
N TYR A 330 -9.48 -8.24 32.87
CA TYR A 330 -10.00 -7.11 33.62
C TYR A 330 -11.38 -6.64 33.16
N GLY A 331 -11.78 -7.00 31.95
CA GLY A 331 -13.10 -6.74 31.38
C GLY A 331 -13.07 -5.64 30.31
N MET A 332 -13.18 -6.04 29.05
CA MET A 332 -13.44 -5.13 27.93
C MET A 332 -14.95 -5.05 27.69
N PRO A 333 -15.60 -3.88 27.69
CA PRO A 333 -17.01 -3.76 27.33
C PRO A 333 -17.24 -4.23 25.89
N PRO A 334 -18.48 -4.59 25.50
CA PRO A 334 -18.82 -4.78 24.08
C PRO A 334 -18.35 -3.58 23.28
N THR A 335 -17.54 -3.81 22.26
CA THR A 335 -16.84 -2.76 21.51
C THR A 335 -16.93 -3.06 20.02
N SER A 336 -16.97 -2.05 19.19
CA SER A 336 -16.74 -2.19 17.75
C SER A 336 -15.52 -1.39 17.33
N GLY A 337 -14.67 -2.01 16.53
CA GLY A 337 -13.48 -1.39 15.96
C GLY A 337 -13.52 -1.37 14.45
N MET A 338 -12.75 -0.46 13.87
CA MET A 338 -12.59 -0.31 12.42
C MET A 338 -11.21 0.22 12.06
N GLY A 339 -10.59 -0.40 11.07
CA GLY A 339 -9.39 0.09 10.40
C GLY A 339 -9.71 0.58 8.99
N ILE A 340 -9.19 1.76 8.61
CA ILE A 340 -9.31 2.31 7.24
C ILE A 340 -7.91 2.59 6.69
N GLY A 341 -7.64 2.10 5.47
CA GLY A 341 -6.46 2.49 4.70
C GLY A 341 -6.57 3.94 4.22
N MET A 342 -5.92 4.87 4.94
CA MET A 342 -6.00 6.30 4.64
C MET A 342 -5.49 6.65 3.25
N ASP A 343 -4.45 5.98 2.79
CA ASP A 343 -3.90 6.22 1.47
C ASP A 343 -4.89 5.77 0.38
N ARG A 344 -5.57 4.62 0.55
CA ARG A 344 -6.65 4.17 -0.34
C ARG A 344 -7.86 5.11 -0.34
N LEU A 345 -8.26 5.60 0.84
CA LEU A 345 -9.34 6.60 0.94
C LEU A 345 -8.99 7.87 0.17
N VAL A 346 -7.74 8.35 0.31
CA VAL A 346 -7.28 9.54 -0.43
C VAL A 346 -7.23 9.27 -1.94
N MET A 347 -6.79 8.08 -2.39
CA MET A 347 -6.84 7.70 -3.81
C MET A 347 -8.27 7.83 -4.36
N LEU A 348 -9.26 7.28 -3.65
CA LEU A 348 -10.67 7.36 -4.04
C LEU A 348 -11.15 8.82 -4.08
N MET A 349 -10.90 9.60 -3.01
CA MET A 349 -11.36 11.01 -2.91
C MET A 349 -10.68 11.95 -3.91
N THR A 350 -9.53 11.57 -4.47
CA THR A 350 -8.78 12.37 -5.45
C THR A 350 -8.80 11.79 -6.87
N GLY A 351 -9.50 10.65 -7.08
CA GLY A 351 -9.58 9.98 -8.37
C GLY A 351 -8.27 9.38 -8.86
N GLN A 352 -7.33 9.06 -7.93
CA GLN A 352 -6.03 8.51 -8.28
C GLN A 352 -6.07 6.99 -8.35
N SER A 353 -5.34 6.40 -9.30
CA SER A 353 -5.32 4.95 -9.54
C SER A 353 -4.14 4.24 -8.88
N THR A 354 -3.17 4.98 -8.32
CA THR A 354 -1.99 4.41 -7.67
C THR A 354 -1.67 5.11 -6.36
N ILE A 355 -1.15 4.34 -5.40
CA ILE A 355 -0.78 4.84 -4.07
C ILE A 355 0.38 5.85 -4.14
N GLN A 356 1.25 5.74 -5.15
CA GLN A 356 2.37 6.65 -5.34
C GLN A 356 1.91 8.09 -5.61
N GLU A 357 0.73 8.28 -6.21
CA GLU A 357 0.18 9.62 -6.48
C GLU A 357 -0.19 10.36 -5.20
N VAL A 358 -0.59 9.64 -4.17
CA VAL A 358 -1.08 10.21 -2.91
C VAL A 358 -0.06 10.21 -1.78
N LEU A 359 1.14 9.66 -2.00
CA LEU A 359 2.27 9.70 -1.07
C LEU A 359 3.28 10.74 -1.54
N PHE A 360 3.77 11.60 -0.61
CA PHE A 360 4.83 12.56 -0.96
C PHE A 360 6.11 11.83 -1.40
N PHE A 361 6.53 10.84 -0.65
CA PHE A 361 7.75 10.07 -0.90
C PHE A 361 7.43 8.57 -0.79
N PRO A 362 6.87 7.95 -1.85
CA PRO A 362 6.61 6.53 -1.85
C PRO A 362 7.92 5.73 -1.83
N GLN A 363 7.90 4.54 -1.25
CA GLN A 363 9.03 3.62 -1.34
C GLN A 363 9.25 3.25 -2.81
N MET A 364 10.51 3.33 -3.25
CA MET A 364 10.89 3.07 -4.64
C MET A 364 12.00 2.03 -4.69
N ARG A 365 12.00 1.19 -5.72
CA ARG A 365 13.16 0.31 -5.98
C ARG A 365 14.41 1.18 -6.14
N PRO A 366 15.57 0.76 -5.60
CA PRO A 366 16.82 1.48 -5.82
C PRO A 366 17.07 1.71 -7.31
N GLU A 367 17.61 2.86 -7.66
CA GLU A 367 18.10 3.08 -9.01
C GLU A 367 19.27 2.12 -9.28
N LYS A 368 19.25 1.48 -10.44
CA LYS A 368 20.45 0.78 -10.89
C LYS A 368 21.49 1.85 -11.22
N VAL A 369 22.37 2.11 -10.28
CA VAL A 369 23.57 2.90 -10.57
C VAL A 369 24.43 2.01 -11.48
N ILE A 370 24.40 2.29 -12.78
CA ILE A 370 25.34 1.70 -13.72
C ILE A 370 26.64 2.44 -13.49
N PRO A 371 27.71 1.77 -12.98
CA PRO A 371 28.99 2.42 -12.80
C PRO A 371 29.44 3.06 -14.13
N LYS A 372 29.90 4.29 -14.08
CA LYS A 372 30.44 4.98 -15.25
C LYS A 372 31.85 5.47 -14.92
N ASP A 373 32.78 5.25 -15.85
CA ASP A 373 34.08 5.87 -15.77
C ASP A 373 33.99 7.37 -16.06
N ALA A 374 34.83 8.15 -15.39
CA ALA A 374 34.96 9.58 -15.66
C ALA A 374 35.43 9.82 -17.11
N PRO A 375 34.98 10.91 -17.78
CA PRO A 375 35.42 11.23 -19.14
C PRO A 375 36.92 11.16 -19.35
N ALA A 376 37.72 11.58 -18.37
CA ALA A 376 39.18 11.54 -18.41
C ALA A 376 39.76 10.15 -18.78
N LYS A 377 39.18 9.06 -18.26
CA LYS A 377 39.64 7.70 -18.57
C LYS A 377 39.40 7.32 -20.04
N PHE A 378 38.32 7.77 -20.63
CA PHE A 378 38.07 7.57 -22.07
C PHE A 378 39.05 8.42 -22.91
N MET A 379 39.31 9.64 -22.48
CA MET A 379 40.26 10.54 -23.16
C MET A 379 41.69 10.00 -23.13
N GLU A 380 42.11 9.27 -22.09
CA GLU A 380 43.40 8.56 -22.02
C GLU A 380 43.55 7.53 -23.15
N LEU A 381 42.44 6.99 -23.67
CA LEU A 381 42.46 6.09 -24.84
C LEU A 381 42.57 6.84 -26.18
N GLY A 382 42.47 8.18 -26.17
CA GLY A 382 42.45 9.02 -27.33
C GLY A 382 41.07 9.31 -27.87
N ILE A 383 40.01 9.08 -27.08
CA ILE A 383 38.62 9.38 -27.41
C ILE A 383 38.37 10.87 -27.15
N ALA A 384 37.81 11.59 -28.13
CA ALA A 384 37.44 13.00 -27.96
C ALA A 384 36.34 13.13 -26.89
N GLU A 385 36.38 14.19 -26.09
CA GLU A 385 35.44 14.41 -24.96
C GLU A 385 33.97 14.34 -25.39
N ASP A 386 33.63 14.89 -26.55
CA ASP A 386 32.27 14.88 -27.09
C ASP A 386 31.75 13.49 -27.45
N TRP A 387 32.63 12.52 -27.65
CA TRP A 387 32.29 11.12 -27.90
C TRP A 387 32.02 10.31 -26.66
N VAL A 388 32.51 10.73 -25.50
CA VAL A 388 32.33 9.98 -24.25
C VAL A 388 30.84 9.78 -23.90
N PRO A 389 29.98 10.81 -23.92
CA PRO A 389 28.55 10.64 -23.69
C PRO A 389 27.88 9.72 -24.71
N VAL A 390 28.35 9.70 -25.96
CA VAL A 390 27.81 8.85 -27.05
C VAL A 390 28.14 7.39 -26.78
N ILE A 391 29.38 7.10 -26.41
CA ILE A 391 29.89 5.76 -26.07
C ILE A 391 29.13 5.23 -24.85
N GLN A 392 28.99 6.02 -23.79
CA GLN A 392 28.24 5.64 -22.61
C GLN A 392 26.74 5.40 -22.92
N LYS A 393 26.16 6.19 -23.83
CA LYS A 393 24.76 6.02 -24.27
C LYS A 393 24.57 4.77 -25.16
N ALA A 394 25.64 4.33 -25.82
CA ALA A 394 25.67 3.05 -26.56
C ALA A 394 25.77 1.82 -25.61
N GLY A 395 25.94 2.05 -24.31
CA GLY A 395 25.99 0.99 -23.30
C GLY A 395 27.38 0.70 -22.74
N TYR A 396 28.43 1.33 -23.27
CA TYR A 396 29.82 1.15 -22.82
C TYR A 396 30.14 2.19 -21.73
N ASN A 397 29.75 1.91 -20.51
CA ASN A 397 29.84 2.86 -19.39
C ASN A 397 31.22 2.90 -18.74
N LEU A 398 31.94 1.78 -18.76
CA LEU A 398 33.32 1.65 -18.30
C LEU A 398 34.24 1.48 -19.52
N VAL A 399 35.46 1.96 -19.45
CA VAL A 399 36.44 1.71 -20.52
C VAL A 399 36.67 0.21 -20.75
N THR A 400 36.55 -0.60 -19.67
CA THR A 400 36.68 -2.06 -19.73
C THR A 400 35.51 -2.72 -20.48
N ASP A 401 34.34 -2.07 -20.61
CA ASP A 401 33.19 -2.61 -21.38
C ASP A 401 33.53 -2.72 -22.87
N MET A 402 34.52 -1.98 -23.36
CA MET A 402 34.96 -2.00 -24.76
C MET A 402 36.07 -3.02 -25.02
N LYS A 403 36.70 -3.63 -23.98
CA LYS A 403 37.94 -4.43 -24.08
C LYS A 403 37.88 -5.57 -25.11
N ASP A 404 36.77 -6.33 -25.13
CA ASP A 404 36.62 -7.50 -25.98
C ASP A 404 35.59 -7.29 -27.08
N VAL A 405 35.26 -6.03 -27.38
CA VAL A 405 34.25 -5.67 -28.40
C VAL A 405 34.91 -5.64 -29.77
N ASN A 406 34.22 -6.22 -30.77
CA ASN A 406 34.66 -6.07 -32.15
C ASN A 406 34.64 -4.60 -32.59
N PRO A 407 35.75 -4.04 -33.14
CA PRO A 407 35.80 -2.64 -33.52
C PRO A 407 34.70 -2.16 -34.48
N GLN A 408 34.32 -3.00 -35.44
CA GLN A 408 33.23 -2.69 -36.39
C GLN A 408 31.89 -2.58 -35.65
N LYS A 409 31.63 -3.43 -34.64
CA LYS A 409 30.42 -3.39 -33.84
C LYS A 409 30.37 -2.12 -33.00
N LEU A 410 31.44 -1.82 -32.26
CA LEU A 410 31.52 -0.60 -31.45
C LEU A 410 31.30 0.66 -32.31
N HIS A 411 31.97 0.70 -33.48
CA HIS A 411 31.81 1.79 -34.44
C HIS A 411 30.33 1.92 -34.89
N GLN A 412 29.66 0.82 -35.25
CA GLN A 412 28.26 0.83 -35.66
C GLN A 412 27.33 1.34 -34.53
N ASP A 413 27.55 0.88 -33.31
CA ASP A 413 26.75 1.23 -32.15
C ASP A 413 26.84 2.74 -31.84
N ILE A 414 28.05 3.30 -31.79
CA ILE A 414 28.27 4.72 -31.49
C ILE A 414 27.84 5.64 -32.63
N CYS A 415 28.12 5.28 -33.87
CA CYS A 415 27.62 6.04 -35.03
C CYS A 415 26.10 5.97 -35.15
N GLY A 416 25.49 4.84 -34.80
CA GLY A 416 24.05 4.68 -34.69
C GLY A 416 23.42 5.65 -33.69
N ILE A 417 24.03 5.83 -32.52
CA ILE A 417 23.62 6.80 -31.49
C ILE A 417 23.77 8.23 -32.04
N ASN A 418 24.91 8.59 -32.64
CA ASN A 418 25.15 9.91 -33.22
C ASN A 418 24.06 10.27 -34.24
N LYS A 419 23.74 9.35 -35.15
CA LYS A 419 22.69 9.52 -36.17
C LYS A 419 21.29 9.63 -35.55
N LYS A 420 20.97 8.72 -34.62
CA LYS A 420 19.65 8.65 -33.96
C LYS A 420 19.30 9.93 -33.22
N TYR A 421 20.27 10.51 -32.53
CA TYR A 421 20.07 11.72 -31.72
C TYR A 421 20.49 13.00 -32.40
N LYS A 422 20.90 12.93 -33.71
CA LYS A 422 21.31 14.10 -34.55
C LYS A 422 22.37 14.97 -33.86
N LEU A 423 23.42 14.32 -33.30
CA LEU A 423 24.43 15.03 -32.53
C LEU A 423 25.45 15.77 -33.41
N GLU A 424 25.46 15.51 -34.72
CA GLU A 424 26.32 16.16 -35.73
C GLU A 424 27.83 16.03 -35.47
N LEU A 425 28.25 15.02 -34.72
CA LEU A 425 29.66 14.74 -34.48
C LEU A 425 30.29 14.06 -35.70
N ALA A 426 31.54 14.42 -36.02
CA ALA A 426 32.30 13.72 -37.03
C ALA A 426 32.55 12.26 -36.60
N ASN A 427 32.04 11.28 -37.36
CA ASN A 427 32.17 9.86 -37.01
C ASN A 427 33.66 9.46 -37.04
N PRO A 428 34.12 8.72 -36.01
CA PRO A 428 35.44 8.14 -36.04
C PRO A 428 35.54 7.06 -37.12
N THR A 429 36.72 6.76 -37.55
CA THR A 429 36.98 5.61 -38.44
C THR A 429 37.00 4.30 -37.62
N VAL A 430 36.82 3.16 -38.29
CA VAL A 430 36.94 1.84 -37.62
C VAL A 430 38.33 1.61 -37.07
N ASP A 431 39.36 2.15 -37.74
CA ASP A 431 40.77 2.03 -37.29
C ASP A 431 41.05 2.84 -36.02
N GLU A 432 40.44 4.04 -35.90
CA GLU A 432 40.49 4.84 -34.68
C GLU A 432 39.83 4.10 -33.52
N VAL A 433 38.66 3.51 -33.75
CA VAL A 433 37.96 2.70 -32.72
C VAL A 433 38.78 1.47 -32.32
N ALA A 434 39.43 0.81 -33.25
CA ALA A 434 40.34 -0.29 -32.97
C ALA A 434 41.51 0.17 -32.09
N GLY A 435 42.10 1.33 -32.40
CA GLY A 435 43.17 1.93 -31.61
C GLY A 435 42.78 2.31 -30.19
N TRP A 436 41.52 2.65 -29.93
CA TRP A 436 41.00 2.87 -28.57
C TRP A 436 40.97 1.54 -27.77
N ILE A 437 40.45 0.47 -28.42
CA ILE A 437 40.33 -0.84 -27.78
C ILE A 437 41.70 -1.43 -27.44
N GLU A 438 42.70 -1.31 -28.32
CA GLU A 438 44.09 -1.79 -28.11
C GLU A 438 44.78 -1.16 -26.90
N LYS A 439 44.40 0.08 -26.53
CA LYS A 439 44.96 0.76 -25.35
C LYS A 439 44.34 0.32 -24.02
N ILE A 440 43.26 -0.48 -24.05
CA ILE A 440 42.64 -0.98 -22.83
C ILE A 440 43.43 -2.16 -22.31
N LYS A 441 44.11 -1.95 -21.19
CA LYS A 441 44.95 -2.98 -20.52
C LYS A 441 44.15 -3.93 -19.64
#